data_ed0d44dfb10fe1695e72005779c66d14
#
_entry.id   ed0d44dfb10fe1695e72005779c66d14
#
_cell.length_a   1.000
_cell.length_b   1.000
_cell.length_c   1.000
_cell.angle_alpha   90.00
_cell.angle_beta   90.00
_cell.angle_gamma   90.00
#
_symmetry.space_group_name_H-M   'P 1'
#
loop_
_entity.id
_entity.type
_entity.pdbx_description
1 polymer ?
#
loop_
_entity_poly.entity_id
_entity_poly.type
_entity_poly.pdbx_seq_one_letter_code
_entity_poly.pdbx_strand_id
1 'polypeptide(L)'
;TDSFNFKTMQIARDHGLDPKSLSTDIYHRNRENGPVYDMATTMEKMLLLGYTLPEVIRMVTFAPADTFHLLNKGRLRPGKDADVTIFNLTKGDKVLTDSNGNTKTGQQLIAPIYTVVGGAVYDLEEQHA
;
A
#
# COMPACT_ATOMS: atom_id res chain seq x y z
N THR A 1 -9.05 -0.59 17.10
CA THR A 1 -8.98 -2.01 16.68
C THR A 1 -8.60 -2.08 15.23
N ASP A 2 -7.64 -2.92 14.93
CA ASP A 2 -7.17 -3.15 13.57
C ASP A 2 -8.24 -3.87 12.78
N SER A 3 -8.38 -3.56 11.50
CA SER A 3 -9.55 -3.96 10.72
C SER A 3 -9.26 -4.92 9.57
N PHE A 4 -8.00 -5.12 9.21
CA PHE A 4 -7.65 -6.02 8.10
C PHE A 4 -7.55 -7.48 8.57
N ASN A 5 -8.32 -8.37 7.90
CA ASN A 5 -8.29 -9.81 8.15
C ASN A 5 -8.26 -10.55 6.82
N PHE A 6 -7.31 -11.46 6.63
CA PHE A 6 -7.13 -12.19 5.37
C PHE A 6 -8.36 -12.97 4.96
N LYS A 7 -8.97 -13.69 5.90
CA LYS A 7 -10.14 -14.52 5.62
C LYS A 7 -11.35 -13.67 5.21
N THR A 8 -11.60 -12.59 5.94
CA THR A 8 -12.72 -11.68 5.65
C THR A 8 -12.54 -11.02 4.29
N MET A 9 -11.35 -10.55 3.99
CA MET A 9 -11.05 -9.95 2.68
C MET A 9 -11.18 -10.95 1.54
N GLN A 10 -10.75 -12.19 1.73
CA GLN A 10 -10.90 -13.23 0.72
C GLN A 10 -12.38 -13.54 0.46
N ILE A 11 -13.18 -13.65 1.51
CA ILE A 11 -14.63 -13.86 1.40
C ILE A 11 -15.29 -12.70 0.65
N ALA A 12 -14.96 -11.47 0.99
CA ALA A 12 -15.48 -10.28 0.30
C ALA A 12 -15.13 -10.30 -1.19
N ARG A 13 -13.88 -10.59 -1.52
CA ARG A 13 -13.42 -10.70 -2.90
C ARG A 13 -14.14 -11.81 -3.67
N ASP A 14 -14.31 -12.97 -3.07
CA ASP A 14 -15.00 -14.11 -3.68
C ASP A 14 -16.47 -13.79 -3.98
N HIS A 15 -17.05 -12.83 -3.26
CA HIS A 15 -18.42 -12.32 -3.49
C HIS A 15 -18.45 -11.07 -4.38
N GLY A 16 -17.35 -10.70 -5.02
CA GLY A 16 -17.26 -9.55 -5.89
C GLY A 16 -17.22 -8.19 -5.19
N LEU A 17 -16.91 -8.18 -3.90
CA LEU A 17 -16.78 -6.95 -3.11
C LEU A 17 -15.30 -6.56 -3.01
N ASP A 18 -14.87 -5.67 -3.88
CA ASP A 18 -13.50 -5.17 -3.91
C ASP A 18 -13.40 -3.79 -3.28
N PRO A 19 -12.31 -3.49 -2.55
CA PRO A 19 -12.12 -2.15 -1.99
C PRO A 19 -11.89 -1.14 -3.12
N LYS A 20 -12.52 0.01 -3.00
CA LYS A 20 -12.31 1.11 -3.93
C LYS A 20 -10.98 1.83 -3.64
N SER A 21 -10.68 2.00 -2.37
CA SER A 21 -9.44 2.61 -1.91
C SER A 21 -8.86 1.83 -0.74
N LEU A 22 -7.58 2.03 -0.50
CA LEU A 22 -6.81 1.35 0.54
C LEU A 22 -6.07 2.40 1.37
N SER A 23 -6.10 2.24 2.68
CA SER A 23 -5.32 3.05 3.60
C SER A 23 -4.69 2.16 4.68
N THR A 24 -3.67 2.67 5.35
CA THR A 24 -2.98 1.94 6.40
C THR A 24 -3.71 2.01 7.74
N ASP A 25 -4.42 3.10 7.99
CA ASP A 25 -4.95 3.43 9.30
C ASP A 25 -3.86 3.32 10.39
N ILE A 26 -2.65 3.74 10.03
CA ILE A 26 -1.48 3.58 10.89
C ILE A 26 -1.54 4.52 12.09
N TYR A 27 -1.30 3.97 13.26
CA TYR A 27 -1.17 4.74 14.49
C TYR A 27 0.02 4.21 15.31
N HIS A 28 0.40 4.91 16.36
CA HIS A 28 1.63 4.67 17.12
C HIS A 28 1.84 3.19 17.49
N ARG A 29 0.87 2.56 18.11
CA ARG A 29 0.98 1.18 18.58
C ARG A 29 1.19 0.16 17.45
N ASN A 30 0.40 0.24 16.37
CA ASN A 30 0.52 -0.72 15.29
C ASN A 30 1.71 -0.46 14.37
N ARG A 31 2.25 0.75 14.38
CA ARG A 31 3.51 1.07 13.72
C ARG A 31 4.71 0.41 14.42
N GLU A 32 4.73 0.41 15.74
CA GLU A 32 5.85 -0.15 16.51
C GLU A 32 5.79 -1.68 16.60
N ASN A 33 4.62 -2.24 16.81
CA ASN A 33 4.43 -3.65 17.13
C ASN A 33 3.78 -4.45 15.98
N GLY A 34 3.49 -3.80 14.85
CA GLY A 34 2.72 -4.40 13.76
C GLY A 34 1.24 -4.56 14.12
N PRO A 35 0.45 -5.10 13.22
CA PRO A 35 0.83 -5.62 11.90
C PRO A 35 0.90 -4.56 10.78
N VAL A 36 0.73 -3.29 11.09
CA VAL A 36 0.80 -2.20 10.12
C VAL A 36 2.08 -1.39 10.32
N TYR A 37 2.98 -1.44 9.35
CA TYR A 37 4.25 -0.73 9.42
C TYR A 37 4.32 0.44 8.43
N ASP A 38 3.80 0.25 7.22
CA ASP A 38 3.82 1.23 6.15
C ASP A 38 2.79 0.89 5.05
N MET A 39 2.67 1.76 4.07
CA MET A 39 1.79 1.54 2.92
C MET A 39 2.28 0.38 2.04
N ALA A 40 3.58 0.22 1.87
CA ALA A 40 4.14 -0.87 1.07
C ALA A 40 3.70 -2.24 1.60
N THR A 41 3.80 -2.46 2.91
CA THR A 41 3.33 -3.69 3.56
C THR A 41 1.83 -3.91 3.35
N THR A 42 1.03 -2.87 3.43
CA THR A 42 -0.42 -2.94 3.20
C THR A 42 -0.72 -3.31 1.74
N MET A 43 0.00 -2.73 0.79
CA MET A 43 -0.11 -3.09 -0.62
C MET A 43 0.30 -4.55 -0.88
N GLU A 44 1.36 -5.02 -0.26
CA GLU A 44 1.83 -6.40 -0.35
C GLU A 44 0.76 -7.41 0.10
N LYS A 45 -0.03 -7.08 1.13
CA LYS A 45 -1.17 -7.89 1.57
C LYS A 45 -2.24 -8.03 0.48
N MET A 46 -2.49 -6.95 -0.26
CA MET A 46 -3.44 -6.98 -1.37
C MET A 46 -2.92 -7.81 -2.56
N LEU A 47 -1.62 -7.71 -2.87
CA LEU A 47 -0.99 -8.57 -3.87
C LEU A 47 -1.09 -10.05 -3.48
N LEU A 48 -0.89 -10.37 -2.21
CA LEU A 48 -1.03 -11.72 -1.67
C LEU A 48 -2.45 -12.28 -1.88
N LEU A 49 -3.47 -11.44 -1.74
CA LEU A 49 -4.87 -11.82 -1.98
C LEU A 49 -5.21 -12.00 -3.48
N GLY A 50 -4.25 -11.73 -4.37
CA GLY A 50 -4.39 -11.96 -5.80
C GLY A 50 -4.80 -10.73 -6.61
N TYR A 51 -4.84 -9.54 -6.02
CA TYR A 51 -4.98 -8.30 -6.78
C TYR A 51 -3.72 -8.04 -7.60
N THR A 52 -3.89 -7.52 -8.80
CA THR A 52 -2.75 -7.14 -9.65
C THR A 52 -2.09 -5.86 -9.15
N LEU A 53 -0.83 -5.63 -9.51
CA LEU A 53 -0.14 -4.40 -9.15
C LEU A 53 -0.86 -3.14 -9.65
N PRO A 54 -1.33 -3.05 -10.89
CA PRO A 54 -2.14 -1.92 -11.34
C PRO A 54 -3.40 -1.68 -10.51
N GLU A 55 -4.10 -2.74 -10.11
CA GLU A 55 -5.27 -2.63 -9.24
C GLU A 55 -4.91 -2.05 -7.87
N VAL A 56 -3.83 -2.52 -7.27
CA VAL A 56 -3.36 -2.03 -5.96
C VAL A 56 -2.88 -0.58 -6.05
N ILE A 57 -2.13 -0.22 -7.09
CA ILE A 57 -1.71 1.17 -7.32
C ILE A 57 -2.93 2.09 -7.45
N ARG A 58 -3.95 1.67 -8.19
CA ARG A 58 -5.21 2.41 -8.30
C ARG A 58 -5.84 2.68 -6.94
N MET A 59 -5.89 1.70 -6.06
CA MET A 59 -6.49 1.79 -4.74
C MET A 59 -5.80 2.80 -3.81
N VAL A 60 -4.52 3.12 -4.06
CA VAL A 60 -3.72 4.02 -3.21
C VAL A 60 -3.39 5.35 -3.88
N THR A 61 -3.80 5.56 -5.12
CA THR A 61 -3.49 6.78 -5.87
C THR A 61 -4.74 7.51 -6.33
N PHE A 62 -5.20 7.23 -7.55
CA PHE A 62 -6.28 8.05 -8.13
C PHE A 62 -7.67 7.70 -7.59
N ALA A 63 -7.92 6.48 -7.13
CA ALA A 63 -9.21 6.14 -6.55
C ALA A 63 -9.52 6.95 -5.27
N PRO A 64 -8.61 7.03 -4.27
CA PRO A 64 -8.82 7.91 -3.13
C PRO A 64 -8.81 9.40 -3.52
N ALA A 65 -7.97 9.82 -4.46
CA ALA A 65 -7.95 11.19 -4.93
C ALA A 65 -9.29 11.62 -5.54
N ASP A 66 -9.89 10.75 -6.35
CA ASP A 66 -11.22 11.02 -6.94
C ASP A 66 -12.32 11.01 -5.87
N THR A 67 -12.28 10.08 -4.93
CA THR A 67 -13.27 9.98 -3.85
C THR A 67 -13.27 11.20 -2.95
N PHE A 68 -12.11 11.74 -2.62
CA PHE A 68 -11.96 12.90 -1.74
C PHE A 68 -11.79 14.23 -2.50
N HIS A 69 -11.99 14.23 -3.82
CA HIS A 69 -11.89 15.42 -4.68
C HIS A 69 -10.54 16.14 -4.59
N LEU A 70 -9.45 15.38 -4.51
CA LEU A 70 -8.09 15.90 -4.50
C LEU A 70 -7.61 16.13 -5.94
N LEU A 71 -7.94 17.29 -6.49
CA LEU A 71 -7.80 17.58 -7.93
C LEU A 71 -6.35 17.53 -8.44
N ASN A 72 -5.37 17.79 -7.58
CA ASN A 72 -3.95 17.85 -7.95
C ASN A 72 -3.16 16.59 -7.58
N LYS A 73 -3.81 15.57 -7.03
CA LYS A 73 -3.18 14.36 -6.50
C LYS A 73 -3.56 13.11 -7.30
N GLY A 74 -2.79 12.06 -7.09
CA GLY A 74 -3.12 10.70 -7.51
C GLY A 74 -2.84 10.37 -8.97
N ARG A 75 -2.26 11.27 -9.77
CA ARG A 75 -1.97 11.06 -11.19
C ARG A 75 -0.68 11.74 -11.62
N LEU A 76 0.05 11.09 -12.52
CA LEU A 76 1.23 11.64 -13.19
C LEU A 76 0.79 12.37 -14.47
N ARG A 77 0.42 13.65 -14.34
CA ARG A 77 0.00 14.49 -15.45
C ARG A 77 0.56 15.91 -15.28
N PRO A 78 0.86 16.62 -16.39
CA PRO A 78 1.23 18.03 -16.32
C PRO A 78 0.18 18.84 -15.55
N GLY A 79 0.62 19.72 -14.67
CA GLY A 79 -0.24 20.55 -13.83
C GLY A 79 -0.67 19.89 -12.51
N LYS A 80 -0.35 18.63 -12.29
CA LYS A 80 -0.55 17.96 -11.00
C LYS A 80 0.65 18.16 -10.08
N ASP A 81 0.45 17.94 -8.77
CA ASP A 81 1.55 17.97 -7.81
C ASP A 81 2.58 16.90 -8.14
N ALA A 82 3.85 17.25 -8.01
CA ALA A 82 4.94 16.31 -8.24
C ALA A 82 5.18 15.45 -6.99
N ASP A 83 4.24 14.56 -6.74
CA ASP A 83 4.28 13.58 -5.65
C ASP A 83 4.38 12.19 -6.27
N VAL A 84 5.56 11.57 -6.16
CA VAL A 84 5.88 10.30 -6.83
C VAL A 84 6.65 9.40 -5.89
N THR A 85 6.30 8.13 -5.85
CA THR A 85 7.12 7.09 -5.23
C THR A 85 7.68 6.18 -6.32
N ILE A 86 8.99 5.99 -6.31
CA ILE A 86 9.68 5.03 -7.17
C ILE A 86 10.06 3.82 -6.32
N PHE A 87 9.66 2.64 -6.76
CA PHE A 87 9.90 1.40 -6.02
C PHE A 87 10.28 0.25 -6.96
N ASN A 88 10.97 -0.74 -6.40
CA ASN A 88 11.17 -2.03 -7.04
C ASN A 88 10.08 -3.00 -6.59
N LEU A 89 9.55 -3.77 -7.54
CA LEU A 89 8.76 -4.96 -7.25
C LEU A 89 9.69 -6.18 -7.43
N THR A 90 9.99 -6.84 -6.32
CA THR A 90 10.90 -7.98 -6.31
C THR A 90 10.19 -9.25 -5.84
N LYS A 91 10.74 -10.41 -6.22
CA LYS A 91 10.30 -11.70 -5.69
C LYS A 91 11.06 -12.03 -4.42
N GLY A 92 10.36 -12.54 -3.42
CA GLY A 92 10.96 -12.96 -2.16
C GLY A 92 9.88 -13.31 -1.14
N ASP A 93 10.23 -14.06 -0.14
CA ASP A 93 9.30 -14.47 0.89
C ASP A 93 9.26 -13.43 2.00
N LYS A 94 8.05 -13.00 2.36
CA LYS A 94 7.82 -12.10 3.49
C LYS A 94 6.57 -12.54 4.24
N VAL A 95 6.71 -12.74 5.54
CA VAL A 95 5.57 -13.05 6.41
C VAL A 95 4.77 -11.78 6.64
N LEU A 96 3.49 -11.84 6.28
CA LEU A 96 2.52 -10.77 6.47
C LEU A 96 1.51 -11.19 7.51
N THR A 97 1.19 -10.28 8.43
CA THR A 97 0.31 -10.54 9.58
C THR A 97 -0.95 -9.67 9.47
N ASP A 98 -2.11 -10.25 9.71
CA ASP A 98 -3.36 -9.51 9.79
C ASP A 98 -3.66 -9.03 11.22
N SER A 99 -4.77 -8.32 11.39
CA SER A 99 -5.14 -7.73 12.67
C SER A 99 -5.56 -8.75 13.74
N ASN A 100 -5.79 -10.00 13.35
CA ASN A 100 -6.10 -11.10 14.26
C ASN A 100 -4.88 -11.98 14.57
N GLY A 101 -3.69 -11.61 14.10
CA GLY A 101 -2.47 -12.36 14.29
C GLY A 101 -2.28 -13.53 13.32
N ASN A 102 -3.15 -13.68 12.32
CA ASN A 102 -2.97 -14.67 11.28
C ASN A 102 -1.86 -14.26 10.33
N THR A 103 -1.02 -15.21 9.95
CA THR A 103 0.12 -14.97 9.08
C THR A 103 -0.04 -15.68 7.74
N LYS A 104 0.45 -15.04 6.69
CA LYS A 104 0.63 -15.63 5.36
C LYS A 104 1.95 -15.16 4.78
N THR A 105 2.57 -15.98 3.95
CA THR A 105 3.82 -15.62 3.27
C THR A 105 3.50 -15.01 1.92
N GLY A 106 3.79 -13.73 1.78
CA GLY A 106 3.77 -13.02 0.50
C GLY A 106 5.03 -13.30 -0.29
N GLN A 107 4.95 -13.25 -1.62
CA GLN A 107 6.05 -13.54 -2.52
C GLN A 107 6.44 -12.36 -3.41
N GLN A 108 5.75 -11.24 -3.26
CA GLN A 108 6.04 -10.00 -3.97
C GLN A 108 6.34 -8.90 -2.96
N LEU A 109 7.51 -8.28 -3.09
CA LEU A 109 7.98 -7.24 -2.19
C LEU A 109 8.00 -5.91 -2.91
N ILE A 110 7.45 -4.89 -2.26
CA ILE A 110 7.51 -3.50 -2.70
C ILE A 110 8.60 -2.79 -1.90
N ALA A 111 9.67 -2.42 -2.58
CA ALA A 111 10.83 -1.75 -1.98
C ALA A 111 10.93 -0.32 -2.52
N PRO A 112 10.42 0.69 -1.80
CA PRO A 112 10.57 2.09 -2.19
C PRO A 112 12.04 2.50 -2.24
N ILE A 113 12.42 3.22 -3.29
CA ILE A 113 13.80 3.70 -3.52
C ILE A 113 13.84 5.22 -3.36
N TYR A 114 12.95 5.92 -4.05
CA TYR A 114 12.86 7.38 -4.02
C TYR A 114 11.43 7.81 -3.72
N THR A 115 11.30 8.88 -2.96
CA THR A 115 10.04 9.61 -2.80
C THR A 115 10.23 11.04 -3.27
N VAL A 116 9.32 11.52 -4.09
CA VAL A 116 9.26 12.92 -4.54
C VAL A 116 8.02 13.55 -3.92
N VAL A 117 8.21 14.64 -3.21
CA VAL A 117 7.12 15.38 -2.55
C VAL A 117 7.22 16.85 -2.98
N GLY A 118 6.20 17.33 -3.69
CA GLY A 118 6.20 18.70 -4.20
C GLY A 118 7.43 19.02 -5.07
N GLY A 119 7.96 18.04 -5.80
CA GLY A 119 9.15 18.18 -6.62
C GLY A 119 10.49 17.95 -5.90
N ALA A 120 10.51 17.85 -4.56
CA ALA A 120 11.71 17.54 -3.80
C ALA A 120 11.95 16.02 -3.73
N VAL A 121 13.16 15.60 -4.09
CA VAL A 121 13.54 14.19 -4.15
C VAL A 121 14.21 13.75 -2.84
N TYR A 122 13.73 12.63 -2.30
CA TYR A 122 14.28 11.98 -1.11
C TYR A 122 14.76 10.58 -1.49
N ASP A 123 16.04 10.30 -1.24
CA ASP A 123 16.65 8.97 -1.44
C ASP A 123 16.40 8.14 -0.18
N LEU A 124 15.63 7.06 -0.33
CA LEU A 124 15.28 6.20 0.79
C LEU A 124 16.35 5.18 1.12
N GLU A 125 17.26 4.86 0.19
CA GLU A 125 18.38 3.95 0.44
C GLU A 125 19.46 4.61 1.32
N GLU A 126 19.70 5.90 1.13
CA GLU A 126 20.65 6.66 1.98
C GLU A 126 20.20 6.78 3.43
N GLN A 127 18.89 6.75 3.70
CA GLN A 127 18.33 6.87 5.05
C GLN A 127 18.42 5.58 5.86
N HIS A 128 18.71 4.45 5.21
CA HIS A 128 18.83 3.13 5.84
C HIS A 128 20.27 2.61 5.89
N ALA A 129 21.22 3.42 5.40
CA ALA A 129 22.63 3.09 5.45
C ALA A 129 23.24 3.31 6.84
#